data_11ada81d4c0e76b1769885d249e402a3
#
_entry.id   11ada81d4c0e76b1769885d249e402a3
#
_cell.length_a   1.000
_cell.length_b   1.000
_cell.length_c   1.000
_cell.angle_alpha   90.00
_cell.angle_beta   90.00
_cell.angle_gamma   90.00
#
_symmetry.space_group_name_H-M   'P 1'
#
loop_
_entity.id
_entity.type
_entity.pdbx_description
1 polymer ?
#
loop_
_entity_poly.entity_id
_entity_poly.type
_entity_poly.pdbx_seq_one_letter_code
_entity_poly.pdbx_strand_id
1 'polypeptide(L)'
;FITADKLMQKFSHQSLGSHYQMAMEKVRSVLRNSDKNLILNIEKQIDVYNHHPQTNDTIKNVIPTILESIADKTQLIIEYKTVDSRVTNRTIEAVGIFFEFNYWYIMAFCTMRKDFRQFRVDRILQIFKTQNPFSQEYGQINDYRRYSSGEKTRVRLLVEKKIIGHIVNSRRYYGFIEETETENGMEMIFDTEWIDEGFPRWLITFADYATILEPESLKTKLRNLVENISKSLE
;
A
#
# COMPACT_ATOMS: atom_id res chain seq x y z
N PHE A 1 -3.34 19.75 -14.90
CA PHE A 1 -2.09 19.37 -15.56
C PHE A 1 -0.88 19.46 -14.62
N ILE A 2 -0.48 20.64 -14.12
CA ILE A 2 0.73 20.84 -13.28
C ILE A 2 0.64 20.00 -11.99
N THR A 3 -0.50 20.01 -11.33
CA THR A 3 -0.71 19.24 -10.09
C THR A 3 -0.51 17.74 -10.34
N ALA A 4 -1.06 17.21 -11.45
CA ALA A 4 -0.87 15.83 -11.84
C ALA A 4 0.59 15.51 -12.19
N ASP A 5 1.27 16.44 -12.87
CA ASP A 5 2.70 16.32 -13.18
C ASP A 5 3.55 16.24 -11.90
N LYS A 6 3.32 17.13 -10.94
CA LYS A 6 4.01 17.11 -9.63
C LYS A 6 3.73 15.83 -8.84
N LEU A 7 2.48 15.35 -8.84
CA LEU A 7 2.13 14.08 -8.21
C LEU A 7 2.86 12.91 -8.86
N MET A 8 2.84 12.83 -10.20
CA MET A 8 3.53 11.76 -10.93
C MET A 8 5.04 11.78 -10.70
N GLN A 9 5.68 12.95 -10.68
CA GLN A 9 7.11 13.06 -10.36
C GLN A 9 7.45 12.55 -8.96
N LYS A 10 6.55 12.72 -7.98
CA LYS A 10 6.76 12.27 -6.59
C LYS A 10 6.41 10.82 -6.34
N PHE A 11 5.40 10.28 -7.02
CA PHE A 11 4.90 8.93 -6.79
C PHE A 11 5.29 7.91 -7.88
N SER A 12 5.85 8.38 -9.02
CA SER A 12 6.37 7.45 -10.01
C SER A 12 7.72 6.88 -9.57
N HIS A 13 7.92 5.60 -9.80
CA HIS A 13 9.23 4.98 -9.69
C HIS A 13 10.19 5.63 -10.71
N GLN A 14 11.48 5.78 -10.39
CA GLN A 14 12.46 6.47 -11.25
C GLN A 14 12.48 5.96 -12.71
N SER A 15 12.27 4.68 -12.91
CA SER A 15 12.26 4.08 -14.25
C SER A 15 11.05 4.48 -15.11
N LEU A 16 9.91 4.82 -14.51
CA LEU A 16 8.75 5.38 -15.22
C LEU A 16 8.89 6.89 -15.37
N GLY A 17 9.62 7.54 -14.47
CA GLY A 17 9.80 8.98 -14.45
C GLY A 17 10.41 9.53 -15.74
N SER A 18 11.42 8.87 -16.32
CA SER A 18 12.06 9.32 -17.57
C SER A 18 11.12 9.25 -18.78
N HIS A 19 10.37 8.17 -18.94
CA HIS A 19 9.38 8.04 -20.02
C HIS A 19 8.22 9.02 -19.85
N TYR A 20 7.77 9.21 -18.61
CA TYR A 20 6.77 10.20 -18.28
C TYR A 20 7.26 11.62 -18.60
N GLN A 21 8.48 11.98 -18.19
CA GLN A 21 9.07 13.30 -18.49
C GLN A 21 9.14 13.56 -19.99
N MET A 22 9.63 12.60 -20.79
CA MET A 22 9.65 12.74 -22.25
C MET A 22 8.25 12.92 -22.85
N ALA A 23 7.25 12.22 -22.34
CA ALA A 23 5.86 12.39 -22.76
C ALA A 23 5.34 13.79 -22.39
N MET A 24 5.64 14.25 -21.18
CA MET A 24 5.24 15.58 -20.69
C MET A 24 5.93 16.72 -21.43
N GLU A 25 7.19 16.55 -21.83
CA GLU A 25 7.89 17.52 -22.70
C GLU A 25 7.20 17.65 -24.06
N LYS A 26 6.78 16.54 -24.67
CA LYS A 26 5.98 16.57 -25.90
C LYS A 26 4.65 17.30 -25.71
N VAL A 27 3.93 17.03 -24.62
CA VAL A 27 2.70 17.75 -24.28
C VAL A 27 2.95 19.24 -24.08
N ARG A 28 4.01 19.61 -23.33
CA ARG A 28 4.41 21.00 -23.12
C ARG A 28 4.79 21.69 -24.44
N SER A 29 5.38 20.99 -25.40
CA SER A 29 5.81 21.56 -26.68
C SER A 29 4.65 22.07 -27.51
N VAL A 30 3.48 21.42 -27.46
CA VAL A 30 2.28 21.80 -28.26
C VAL A 30 1.38 22.82 -27.58
N LEU A 31 1.69 23.24 -26.33
CA LEU A 31 0.94 24.27 -25.62
C LEU A 31 1.20 25.64 -26.22
N ARG A 32 0.20 26.53 -26.15
CA ARG A 32 0.35 27.94 -26.54
C ARG A 32 1.31 28.66 -25.59
N ASN A 33 1.96 29.71 -26.07
CA ASN A 33 2.90 30.46 -25.24
C ASN A 33 2.27 31.07 -23.98
N SER A 34 1.01 31.52 -24.05
CA SER A 34 0.25 31.99 -22.89
C SER A 34 0.13 30.92 -21.81
N ASP A 35 -0.13 29.67 -22.23
CA ASP A 35 -0.32 28.53 -21.31
C ASP A 35 1.03 28.09 -20.72
N LYS A 36 2.11 28.16 -21.52
CA LYS A 36 3.48 27.90 -21.02
C LYS A 36 3.88 28.86 -19.91
N ASN A 37 3.62 30.20 -20.12
CA ASN A 37 3.92 31.21 -19.12
C ASN A 37 3.08 31.01 -17.83
N LEU A 38 1.81 30.68 -17.98
CA LEU A 38 0.95 30.36 -16.83
C LEU A 38 1.49 29.15 -16.06
N ILE A 39 1.88 28.09 -16.77
CA ILE A 39 2.50 26.89 -16.17
C ILE A 39 3.74 27.25 -15.38
N LEU A 40 4.68 28.00 -15.96
CA LEU A 40 5.93 28.38 -15.30
C LEU A 40 5.69 29.24 -14.03
N ASN A 41 4.67 30.09 -14.05
CA ASN A 41 4.32 30.90 -12.90
C ASN A 41 3.70 30.10 -11.77
N ILE A 42 2.86 29.12 -12.09
CA ILE A 42 2.14 28.31 -11.08
C ILE A 42 3.02 27.16 -10.58
N GLU A 43 3.90 26.61 -11.40
CA GLU A 43 4.72 25.42 -11.07
C GLU A 43 5.56 25.61 -9.80
N LYS A 44 6.04 26.84 -9.57
CA LYS A 44 6.81 27.20 -8.36
C LYS A 44 5.97 27.32 -7.09
N GLN A 45 4.66 27.44 -7.25
CA GLN A 45 3.72 27.59 -6.13
C GLN A 45 3.09 26.25 -5.69
N ILE A 46 3.36 25.17 -6.43
CA ILE A 46 2.83 23.84 -6.14
C ILE A 46 4.00 22.94 -5.74
N ASP A 47 3.95 22.41 -4.54
CA ASP A 47 4.86 21.36 -4.10
C ASP A 47 4.08 20.14 -3.57
N VAL A 48 4.66 18.97 -3.69
CA VAL A 48 4.10 17.70 -3.20
C VAL A 48 5.11 17.08 -2.26
N TYR A 49 4.76 17.01 -0.98
CA TYR A 49 5.60 16.39 0.03
C TYR A 49 5.27 14.91 0.14
N ASN A 50 6.27 14.07 -0.05
CA ASN A 50 6.19 12.64 0.25
C ASN A 50 7.18 12.35 1.38
N HIS A 51 6.66 12.03 2.57
CA HIS A 51 7.47 11.75 3.74
C HIS A 51 8.04 10.31 3.77
N HIS A 52 7.71 9.50 2.77
CA HIS A 52 8.32 8.19 2.67
C HIS A 52 9.71 8.29 2.04
N PRO A 53 10.73 7.66 2.65
CA PRO A 53 12.02 7.55 2.00
C PRO A 53 11.79 6.94 0.63
N GLN A 54 12.32 7.61 -0.39
CA GLN A 54 12.34 7.04 -1.73
C GLN A 54 12.98 5.66 -1.62
N THR A 55 12.24 4.67 -2.03
CA THR A 55 12.68 3.29 -2.02
C THR A 55 14.04 3.18 -2.69
N ASN A 56 14.92 2.41 -2.06
CA ASN A 56 16.28 2.16 -2.54
C ASN A 56 16.38 2.20 -4.05
N ASP A 57 17.11 3.20 -4.57
CA ASP A 57 17.44 3.38 -6.00
C ASP A 57 18.23 2.20 -6.59
N THR A 58 18.33 1.11 -5.83
CA THR A 58 19.21 -0.01 -6.12
C THR A 58 18.77 -0.83 -7.33
N ILE A 59 17.50 -0.74 -7.74
CA ILE A 59 17.01 -1.52 -8.87
C ILE A 59 16.30 -0.62 -9.89
N LYS A 60 17.07 -0.15 -10.84
CA LYS A 60 16.54 0.47 -12.06
C LYS A 60 15.70 -0.59 -12.80
N ASN A 61 14.48 -0.23 -13.23
CA ASN A 61 13.62 -1.03 -14.12
C ASN A 61 12.72 -2.10 -13.47
N VAL A 62 12.48 -2.12 -12.16
CA VAL A 62 11.57 -3.12 -11.56
C VAL A 62 10.17 -3.06 -12.18
N ILE A 63 9.54 -1.89 -12.18
CA ILE A 63 8.17 -1.75 -12.73
C ILE A 63 8.11 -2.03 -14.24
N PRO A 64 9.00 -1.50 -15.09
CA PRO A 64 9.05 -1.90 -16.50
C PRO A 64 9.18 -3.40 -16.71
N THR A 65 10.08 -4.07 -15.99
CA THR A 65 10.24 -5.53 -16.10
C THR A 65 8.97 -6.30 -15.70
N ILE A 66 8.26 -5.81 -14.68
CA ILE A 66 6.95 -6.40 -14.29
C ILE A 66 5.94 -6.21 -15.41
N LEU A 67 5.83 -5.01 -15.97
CA LEU A 67 4.87 -4.72 -17.05
C LEU A 67 5.17 -5.52 -18.32
N GLU A 68 6.44 -5.68 -18.68
CA GLU A 68 6.87 -6.57 -19.76
C GLU A 68 6.49 -8.03 -19.50
N SER A 69 6.69 -8.52 -18.26
CA SER A 69 6.31 -9.87 -17.87
C SER A 69 4.80 -10.11 -18.01
N ILE A 70 4.00 -9.12 -17.59
CA ILE A 70 2.54 -9.17 -17.73
C ILE A 70 2.12 -9.20 -19.21
N ALA A 71 2.74 -8.34 -20.02
CA ALA A 71 2.42 -8.24 -21.46
C ALA A 71 2.80 -9.51 -22.22
N ASP A 72 3.96 -10.08 -21.91
CA ASP A 72 4.49 -11.27 -22.59
C ASP A 72 4.03 -12.57 -21.94
N LYS A 73 3.27 -12.49 -20.83
CA LYS A 73 2.82 -13.64 -20.03
C LYS A 73 3.96 -14.58 -19.62
N THR A 74 5.08 -14.01 -19.14
CA THR A 74 6.28 -14.76 -18.75
C THR A 74 6.56 -14.62 -17.26
N GLN A 75 7.10 -15.69 -16.65
CA GLN A 75 7.42 -15.72 -15.23
C GLN A 75 8.55 -14.75 -14.88
N LEU A 76 8.52 -14.27 -13.64
CA LEU A 76 9.56 -13.47 -13.00
C LEU A 76 10.23 -14.29 -11.88
N ILE A 77 11.53 -14.14 -11.73
CA ILE A 77 12.27 -14.54 -10.53
C ILE A 77 12.60 -13.27 -9.78
N ILE A 78 12.18 -13.20 -8.51
CA ILE A 78 12.46 -12.08 -7.63
C ILE A 78 13.27 -12.53 -6.41
N GLU A 79 14.26 -11.76 -6.03
CA GLU A 79 14.87 -11.82 -4.71
C GLU A 79 14.13 -10.83 -3.82
N TYR A 80 13.47 -11.32 -2.78
CA TYR A 80 12.50 -10.57 -2.00
C TYR A 80 12.84 -10.53 -0.51
N LYS A 81 12.90 -9.32 0.05
CA LYS A 81 13.09 -9.09 1.49
C LYS A 81 11.73 -9.13 2.20
N THR A 82 11.52 -10.11 3.05
CA THR A 82 10.29 -10.26 3.85
C THR A 82 10.21 -9.21 4.98
N VAL A 83 9.06 -9.12 5.65
CA VAL A 83 8.85 -8.16 6.77
C VAL A 83 9.87 -8.40 7.90
N ASP A 84 10.16 -9.65 8.19
CA ASP A 84 11.14 -10.11 9.19
C ASP A 84 12.60 -10.10 8.66
N SER A 85 12.85 -9.30 7.62
CA SER A 85 14.17 -9.06 7.01
C SER A 85 14.86 -10.28 6.39
N ARG A 86 14.20 -11.42 6.28
CA ARG A 86 14.74 -12.58 5.55
C ARG A 86 14.68 -12.36 4.05
N VAL A 87 15.72 -12.77 3.36
CA VAL A 87 15.80 -12.74 1.89
C VAL A 87 15.35 -14.09 1.33
N THR A 88 14.49 -14.07 0.34
CA THR A 88 13.95 -15.29 -0.29
C THR A 88 13.85 -15.12 -1.80
N ASN A 89 14.19 -16.18 -2.54
CA ASN A 89 13.95 -16.23 -3.98
C ASN A 89 12.55 -16.75 -4.26
N ARG A 90 11.84 -16.09 -5.17
CA ARG A 90 10.47 -16.43 -5.56
C ARG A 90 10.34 -16.43 -7.07
N THR A 91 9.74 -17.46 -7.61
CA THR A 91 9.20 -17.46 -8.97
C THR A 91 7.74 -17.04 -8.88
N ILE A 92 7.39 -16.00 -9.63
CA ILE A 92 6.05 -15.41 -9.61
C ILE A 92 5.52 -15.20 -11.03
N GLU A 93 4.21 -15.25 -11.17
CA GLU A 93 3.47 -14.92 -12.39
C GLU A 93 2.66 -13.65 -12.08
N ALA A 94 3.09 -12.52 -12.61
CA ALA A 94 2.54 -11.22 -12.28
C ALA A 94 1.17 -11.03 -12.97
N VAL A 95 0.12 -10.83 -12.17
CA VAL A 95 -1.24 -10.55 -12.68
C VAL A 95 -1.43 -9.07 -12.94
N GLY A 96 -0.84 -8.22 -12.10
CA GLY A 96 -0.94 -6.77 -12.23
C GLY A 96 -0.19 -6.02 -11.15
N ILE A 97 -0.13 -4.70 -11.31
CA ILE A 97 0.43 -3.79 -10.31
C ILE A 97 -0.62 -2.81 -9.81
N PHE A 98 -0.50 -2.37 -8.56
CA PHE A 98 -1.36 -1.34 -7.97
C PHE A 98 -0.59 -0.50 -6.96
N PHE A 99 -1.09 0.72 -6.75
CA PHE A 99 -0.53 1.65 -5.77
C PHE A 99 -1.49 1.78 -4.60
N GLU A 100 -1.02 1.51 -3.39
CA GLU A 100 -1.81 1.56 -2.17
C GLU A 100 -0.92 1.93 -0.98
N PHE A 101 -1.43 2.76 -0.05
CA PHE A 101 -0.70 3.21 1.15
C PHE A 101 0.72 3.72 0.85
N ASN A 102 0.86 4.48 -0.24
CA ASN A 102 2.13 5.05 -0.71
C ASN A 102 3.20 4.02 -1.18
N TYR A 103 2.78 2.78 -1.46
CA TYR A 103 3.66 1.74 -2.00
C TYR A 103 3.09 1.12 -3.27
N TRP A 104 3.97 0.75 -4.18
CA TRP A 104 3.64 -0.09 -5.30
C TRP A 104 3.65 -1.56 -4.89
N TYR A 105 2.65 -2.29 -5.35
CA TYR A 105 2.49 -3.73 -5.12
C TYR A 105 2.34 -4.46 -6.44
N ILE A 106 2.83 -5.70 -6.46
CA ILE A 106 2.53 -6.69 -7.49
C ILE A 106 1.51 -7.66 -6.91
N MET A 107 0.39 -7.86 -7.59
CA MET A 107 -0.44 -9.03 -7.40
C MET A 107 0.11 -10.14 -8.28
N ALA A 108 0.51 -11.27 -7.70
CA ALA A 108 1.10 -12.37 -8.45
C ALA A 108 0.76 -13.73 -7.85
N PHE A 109 0.69 -14.75 -8.71
CA PHE A 109 0.68 -16.13 -8.29
C PHE A 109 2.10 -16.57 -7.96
N CYS A 110 2.33 -17.02 -6.73
CA CYS A 110 3.62 -17.51 -6.26
C CYS A 110 3.71 -19.02 -6.49
N THR A 111 4.54 -19.46 -7.42
CA THR A 111 4.65 -20.90 -7.80
C THR A 111 5.10 -21.78 -6.64
N MET A 112 5.96 -21.25 -5.74
CA MET A 112 6.41 -21.97 -4.55
C MET A 112 5.29 -22.21 -3.54
N ARG A 113 4.41 -21.22 -3.34
CA ARG A 113 3.30 -21.31 -2.37
C ARG A 113 2.02 -21.84 -3.00
N LYS A 114 1.94 -21.89 -4.33
CA LYS A 114 0.75 -22.23 -5.12
C LYS A 114 -0.46 -21.39 -4.73
N ASP A 115 -0.21 -20.08 -4.53
CA ASP A 115 -1.23 -19.15 -4.02
C ASP A 115 -0.95 -17.74 -4.50
N PHE A 116 -2.00 -16.89 -4.57
CA PHE A 116 -1.88 -15.47 -4.91
C PHE A 116 -1.33 -14.69 -3.72
N ARG A 117 -0.38 -13.79 -4.03
CA ARG A 117 0.27 -12.96 -3.02
C ARG A 117 0.56 -11.57 -3.54
N GLN A 118 0.59 -10.65 -2.59
CA GLN A 118 1.00 -9.28 -2.83
C GLN A 118 2.48 -9.11 -2.46
N PHE A 119 3.25 -8.56 -3.39
CA PHE A 119 4.67 -8.25 -3.17
C PHE A 119 4.87 -6.74 -3.27
N ARG A 120 5.42 -6.14 -2.25
CA ARG A 120 5.80 -4.72 -2.30
C ARG A 120 7.03 -4.54 -3.19
N VAL A 121 6.94 -3.62 -4.13
CA VAL A 121 8.00 -3.36 -5.12
C VAL A 121 9.30 -2.91 -4.45
N ASP A 122 9.22 -2.08 -3.41
CA ASP A 122 10.38 -1.58 -2.66
C ASP A 122 11.13 -2.64 -1.85
N ARG A 123 10.58 -3.85 -1.71
CA ARG A 123 11.22 -4.99 -1.04
C ARG A 123 11.86 -5.98 -2.01
N ILE A 124 11.77 -5.72 -3.30
CA ILE A 124 12.45 -6.51 -4.32
C ILE A 124 13.90 -6.06 -4.36
N LEU A 125 14.83 -6.98 -4.13
CA LEU A 125 16.27 -6.73 -4.20
C LEU A 125 16.82 -6.98 -5.59
N GLN A 126 16.29 -7.99 -6.31
CA GLN A 126 16.61 -8.31 -7.69
C GLN A 126 15.37 -8.83 -8.42
N ILE A 127 15.31 -8.59 -9.72
CA ILE A 127 14.21 -9.07 -10.57
C ILE A 127 14.77 -9.52 -11.91
N PHE A 128 14.32 -10.69 -12.38
CA PHE A 128 14.69 -11.25 -13.65
C PHE A 128 13.45 -11.79 -14.37
N LYS A 129 13.24 -11.34 -15.61
CA LYS A 129 12.23 -11.89 -16.50
C LYS A 129 12.79 -13.20 -17.10
N THR A 130 11.99 -14.26 -17.05
CA THR A 130 12.34 -15.56 -17.62
C THR A 130 11.76 -15.72 -19.01
N GLN A 131 12.10 -16.81 -19.69
CA GLN A 131 11.44 -17.24 -20.94
C GLN A 131 10.29 -18.21 -20.67
N ASN A 132 10.06 -18.62 -19.41
CA ASN A 132 8.99 -19.55 -19.07
C ASN A 132 7.65 -18.84 -19.15
N PRO A 133 6.65 -19.41 -19.86
CA PRO A 133 5.32 -18.83 -19.88
C PRO A 133 4.62 -18.97 -18.51
N PHE A 134 3.56 -18.21 -18.31
CA PHE A 134 2.67 -18.42 -17.17
C PHE A 134 2.10 -19.83 -17.19
N SER A 135 1.85 -20.41 -16.03
CA SER A 135 1.27 -21.76 -15.90
C SER A 135 -0.20 -21.81 -16.28
N GLN A 136 -0.88 -20.67 -16.26
CA GLN A 136 -2.31 -20.52 -16.59
C GLN A 136 -2.61 -19.09 -17.03
N GLU A 137 -3.81 -18.88 -17.56
CA GLU A 137 -4.32 -17.54 -17.82
C GLU A 137 -4.92 -16.92 -16.55
N TYR A 138 -4.73 -15.62 -16.40
CA TYR A 138 -5.22 -14.85 -15.26
C TYR A 138 -6.28 -13.84 -15.72
N GLY A 139 -7.28 -13.61 -14.89
CA GLY A 139 -8.30 -12.59 -15.03
C GLY A 139 -7.79 -11.19 -14.66
N GLN A 140 -8.71 -10.30 -14.32
CA GLN A 140 -8.36 -8.94 -13.93
C GLN A 140 -7.79 -8.91 -12.51
N ILE A 141 -6.88 -7.96 -12.24
CA ILE A 141 -6.24 -7.80 -10.93
C ILE A 141 -7.24 -7.73 -9.78
N ASN A 142 -8.42 -7.13 -10.00
CA ASN A 142 -9.45 -7.00 -8.97
C ASN A 142 -10.06 -8.35 -8.54
N ASP A 143 -9.98 -9.38 -9.39
CA ASP A 143 -10.46 -10.72 -9.05
C ASP A 143 -9.60 -11.37 -7.95
N TYR A 144 -8.34 -10.94 -7.85
CA TYR A 144 -7.33 -11.49 -6.94
C TYR A 144 -7.04 -10.58 -5.74
N ARG A 145 -7.43 -9.29 -5.79
CA ARG A 145 -7.23 -8.34 -4.68
C ARG A 145 -8.12 -8.61 -3.46
N ARG A 146 -9.16 -9.40 -3.62
CA ARG A 146 -10.16 -9.65 -2.57
C ARG A 146 -9.75 -10.68 -1.53
N TYR A 147 -8.59 -11.30 -1.67
CA TYR A 147 -8.22 -12.46 -0.87
C TYR A 147 -6.93 -12.22 -0.09
N SER A 148 -7.04 -11.49 0.97
CA SER A 148 -6.38 -11.89 2.17
C SER A 148 -7.19 -13.09 2.70
N SER A 149 -6.58 -14.25 2.71
CA SER A 149 -7.21 -15.52 3.11
C SER A 149 -7.27 -15.67 4.64
N GLY A 150 -7.12 -14.58 5.37
CA GLY A 150 -7.20 -14.54 6.83
C GLY A 150 -8.65 -14.59 7.31
N GLU A 151 -8.89 -15.33 8.37
CA GLU A 151 -10.16 -15.30 9.09
C GLU A 151 -10.38 -13.87 9.61
N LYS A 152 -11.49 -13.24 9.18
CA LYS A 152 -11.82 -11.88 9.63
C LYS A 152 -12.48 -11.93 10.98
N THR A 153 -12.00 -11.12 11.88
CA THR A 153 -12.61 -10.93 13.19
C THR A 153 -13.41 -9.63 13.20
N ARG A 154 -14.67 -9.73 13.59
CA ARG A 154 -15.50 -8.54 13.80
C ARG A 154 -15.07 -7.82 15.06
N VAL A 155 -14.87 -6.51 14.94
CA VAL A 155 -14.53 -5.63 16.05
C VAL A 155 -15.54 -4.49 16.10
N ARG A 156 -16.02 -4.18 17.32
CA ARG A 156 -16.85 -3.01 17.58
C ARG A 156 -16.14 -2.11 18.58
N LEU A 157 -16.00 -0.84 18.22
CA LEU A 157 -15.39 0.18 19.05
C LEU A 157 -16.39 1.33 19.25
N LEU A 158 -16.47 1.86 20.46
CA LEU A 158 -17.07 3.16 20.71
C LEU A 158 -15.93 4.18 20.81
N VAL A 159 -15.94 5.19 19.96
CA VAL A 159 -14.84 6.14 19.79
C VAL A 159 -15.34 7.56 20.05
N GLU A 160 -14.60 8.35 20.81
CA GLU A 160 -14.94 9.75 21.04
C GLU A 160 -14.84 10.56 19.74
N LYS A 161 -15.82 11.47 19.51
CA LYS A 161 -15.92 12.25 18.27
C LYS A 161 -14.66 13.07 17.95
N LYS A 162 -13.96 13.55 18.98
CA LYS A 162 -12.77 14.40 18.82
C LYS A 162 -11.60 13.72 18.11
N ILE A 163 -11.50 12.37 18.18
CA ILE A 163 -10.37 11.63 17.57
C ILE A 163 -10.65 11.14 16.15
N ILE A 164 -11.92 11.17 15.70
CA ILE A 164 -12.35 10.62 14.40
C ILE A 164 -11.53 11.20 13.24
N GLY A 165 -11.30 12.53 13.25
CA GLY A 165 -10.52 13.20 12.21
C GLY A 165 -9.09 12.66 12.06
N HIS A 166 -8.49 12.14 13.13
CA HIS A 166 -7.13 11.58 13.11
C HIS A 166 -7.09 10.15 12.56
N ILE A 167 -8.16 9.36 12.75
CA ILE A 167 -8.20 7.95 12.37
C ILE A 167 -8.92 7.68 11.05
N VAL A 168 -9.64 8.67 10.49
CA VAL A 168 -10.49 8.51 9.30
C VAL A 168 -9.75 7.91 8.09
N ASN A 169 -8.51 8.30 7.88
CA ASN A 169 -7.70 7.82 6.75
C ASN A 169 -7.12 6.43 6.99
N SER A 170 -6.75 6.11 8.23
CA SER A 170 -6.11 4.83 8.59
C SER A 170 -7.12 3.71 8.85
N ARG A 171 -8.32 4.02 9.33
CA ARG A 171 -9.34 3.01 9.70
C ARG A 171 -9.71 2.05 8.56
N ARG A 172 -9.67 2.53 7.29
CA ARG A 172 -9.95 1.70 6.11
C ARG A 172 -8.97 0.53 5.96
N TYR A 173 -7.70 0.77 6.29
CA TYR A 173 -6.67 -0.27 6.26
C TYR A 173 -6.96 -1.42 7.23
N TYR A 174 -7.61 -1.11 8.34
CA TYR A 174 -7.92 -2.07 9.40
C TYR A 174 -9.30 -2.72 9.25
N GLY A 175 -9.92 -2.61 8.08
CA GLY A 175 -11.17 -3.31 7.77
C GLY A 175 -12.42 -2.57 8.23
N PHE A 176 -12.39 -1.23 8.28
CA PHE A 176 -13.56 -0.41 8.61
C PHE A 176 -14.73 -0.72 7.66
N ILE A 177 -15.91 -0.95 8.23
CA ILE A 177 -17.15 -1.25 7.53
C ILE A 177 -18.10 -0.04 7.58
N GLU A 178 -18.51 0.33 8.79
CA GLU A 178 -19.51 1.39 9.00
C GLU A 178 -19.34 2.05 10.36
N GLU A 179 -20.00 3.20 10.52
CA GLU A 179 -20.08 3.91 11.78
C GLU A 179 -21.50 4.42 12.03
N THR A 180 -21.87 4.47 13.29
CA THR A 180 -23.16 4.99 13.76
C THR A 180 -22.93 5.97 14.90
N GLU A 181 -23.55 7.14 14.82
CA GLU A 181 -23.51 8.12 15.89
C GLU A 181 -24.39 7.68 17.05
N THR A 182 -23.85 7.76 18.27
CA THR A 182 -24.55 7.46 19.52
C THR A 182 -24.43 8.65 20.48
N GLU A 183 -25.17 8.62 21.58
CA GLU A 183 -25.09 9.66 22.62
C GLU A 183 -23.66 9.73 23.24
N ASN A 184 -22.94 8.61 23.31
CA ASN A 184 -21.63 8.48 23.95
C ASN A 184 -20.44 8.56 22.98
N GLY A 185 -20.67 8.75 21.66
CA GLY A 185 -19.62 8.82 20.66
C GLY A 185 -20.03 8.20 19.33
N MET A 186 -19.05 7.72 18.59
CA MET A 186 -19.24 7.00 17.33
C MET A 186 -18.97 5.51 17.54
N GLU A 187 -19.98 4.70 17.34
CA GLU A 187 -19.79 3.26 17.24
C GLU A 187 -19.26 2.90 15.85
N MET A 188 -18.11 2.23 15.79
CA MET A 188 -17.44 1.82 14.55
C MET A 188 -17.34 0.30 14.48
N ILE A 189 -17.63 -0.25 13.30
CA ILE A 189 -17.58 -1.68 13.02
C ILE A 189 -16.45 -1.95 12.04
N PHE A 190 -15.66 -2.97 12.35
CA PHE A 190 -14.54 -3.43 11.53
C PHE A 190 -14.64 -4.95 11.31
N ASP A 191 -14.24 -5.41 10.13
CA ASP A 191 -13.92 -6.80 9.84
C ASP A 191 -12.41 -6.88 9.52
N THR A 192 -11.61 -7.21 10.53
CA THR A 192 -10.15 -7.14 10.44
C THR A 192 -9.50 -8.53 10.43
N GLU A 193 -8.46 -8.67 9.63
CA GLU A 193 -7.55 -9.83 9.61
C GLU A 193 -6.32 -9.60 10.50
N TRP A 194 -6.15 -8.38 10.99
CA TRP A 194 -4.96 -7.93 11.74
C TRP A 194 -5.16 -7.97 13.25
N ILE A 195 -6.13 -8.78 13.72
CA ILE A 195 -6.55 -8.82 15.12
C ILE A 195 -5.43 -9.22 16.10
N ASP A 196 -4.42 -9.96 15.62
CA ASP A 196 -3.35 -10.47 16.47
C ASP A 196 -2.26 -9.44 16.78
N GLU A 197 -1.89 -8.58 15.82
CA GLU A 197 -0.83 -7.61 16.01
C GLU A 197 -1.15 -6.21 15.46
N GLY A 198 -1.56 -6.11 14.21
CA GLY A 198 -1.71 -4.82 13.52
C GLY A 198 -2.81 -3.97 14.13
N PHE A 199 -3.99 -4.54 14.36
CA PHE A 199 -5.14 -3.84 14.89
C PHE A 199 -4.92 -3.34 16.34
N PRO A 200 -4.41 -4.16 17.29
CA PRO A 200 -4.10 -3.69 18.64
C PRO A 200 -3.04 -2.57 18.66
N ARG A 201 -2.01 -2.66 17.80
CA ARG A 201 -0.97 -1.63 17.70
C ARG A 201 -1.49 -0.31 17.11
N TRP A 202 -2.43 -0.38 16.19
CA TRP A 202 -3.11 0.80 15.69
C TRP A 202 -4.05 1.39 16.74
N LEU A 203 -4.84 0.55 17.41
CA LEU A 203 -5.79 0.97 18.42
C LEU A 203 -5.09 1.69 19.58
N ILE A 204 -3.90 1.25 19.99
CA ILE A 204 -3.16 1.87 21.12
C ILE A 204 -2.83 3.35 20.84
N THR A 205 -2.76 3.78 19.58
CA THR A 205 -2.47 5.18 19.25
C THR A 205 -3.58 6.15 19.65
N PHE A 206 -4.77 5.63 20.00
CA PHE A 206 -5.93 6.40 20.45
C PHE A 206 -6.79 5.61 21.47
N ALA A 207 -6.21 4.65 22.16
CA ALA A 207 -6.93 3.75 23.07
C ALA A 207 -7.59 4.47 24.26
N ASP A 208 -7.02 5.62 24.66
CA ASP A 208 -7.57 6.51 25.68
C ASP A 208 -8.86 7.23 25.26
N TYR A 209 -9.20 7.21 23.96
CA TYR A 209 -10.41 7.77 23.38
C TYR A 209 -11.35 6.69 22.79
N ALA A 210 -11.07 5.43 23.05
CA ALA A 210 -11.82 4.32 22.48
C ALA A 210 -12.18 3.26 23.53
N THR A 211 -13.43 2.81 23.50
CA THR A 211 -13.89 1.66 24.30
C THR A 211 -14.09 0.48 23.36
N ILE A 212 -13.45 -0.65 23.66
CA ILE A 212 -13.67 -1.90 22.93
C ILE A 212 -14.98 -2.51 23.42
N LEU A 213 -15.97 -2.58 22.52
CA LEU A 213 -17.24 -3.25 22.77
C LEU A 213 -17.11 -4.76 22.53
N GLU A 214 -16.52 -5.13 21.38
CA GLU A 214 -16.26 -6.52 20.94
C GLU A 214 -15.00 -6.60 20.09
N PRO A 215 -14.29 -7.74 20.09
CA PRO A 215 -14.41 -8.92 20.98
C PRO A 215 -13.61 -8.74 22.28
N GLU A 216 -13.96 -9.53 23.32
CA GLU A 216 -13.23 -9.52 24.60
C GLU A 216 -11.75 -9.92 24.43
N SER A 217 -11.45 -10.78 23.46
CA SER A 217 -10.08 -11.17 23.14
C SER A 217 -9.18 -9.98 22.76
N LEU A 218 -9.74 -8.95 22.12
CA LEU A 218 -8.99 -7.73 21.78
C LEU A 218 -8.57 -6.95 23.02
N LYS A 219 -9.40 -6.91 24.06
CA LYS A 219 -9.05 -6.26 25.34
C LYS A 219 -7.84 -6.94 25.99
N THR A 220 -7.82 -8.27 25.97
CA THR A 220 -6.70 -9.05 26.49
C THR A 220 -5.41 -8.76 25.69
N LYS A 221 -5.49 -8.75 24.37
CA LYS A 221 -4.33 -8.42 23.50
C LYS A 221 -3.80 -7.02 23.76
N LEU A 222 -4.70 -6.05 23.92
CA LEU A 222 -4.32 -4.67 24.20
C LEU A 222 -3.66 -4.53 25.58
N ARG A 223 -4.18 -5.19 26.63
CA ARG A 223 -3.55 -5.23 27.97
C ARG A 223 -2.13 -5.78 27.91
N ASN A 224 -1.95 -6.94 27.26
CA ASN A 224 -0.62 -7.56 27.10
C ASN A 224 0.35 -6.61 26.35
N LEU A 225 -0.14 -5.88 25.35
CA LEU A 225 0.67 -4.93 24.60
C LEU A 225 1.10 -3.76 25.51
N VAL A 226 0.18 -3.22 26.30
CA VAL A 226 0.47 -2.13 27.25
C VAL A 226 1.47 -2.58 28.32
N GLU A 227 1.30 -3.78 28.88
CA GLU A 227 2.25 -4.35 29.86
C GLU A 227 3.66 -4.50 29.26
N ASN A 228 3.76 -4.99 28.03
CA ASN A 228 5.05 -5.12 27.35
C ASN A 228 5.72 -3.75 27.09
N ILE A 229 4.91 -2.75 26.72
CA ILE A 229 5.40 -1.38 26.57
C ILE A 229 5.89 -0.83 27.92
N SER A 230 5.11 -1.01 28.98
CA SER A 230 5.50 -0.56 30.34
C SER A 230 6.83 -1.15 30.77
N LYS A 231 7.02 -2.48 30.57
CA LYS A 231 8.31 -3.15 30.90
C LYS A 231 9.49 -2.64 30.08
N SER A 232 9.26 -2.09 28.89
CA SER A 232 10.33 -1.54 28.04
C SER A 232 10.74 -0.11 28.43
N LEU A 233 9.99 0.52 29.34
CA LEU A 233 10.27 1.87 29.85
C LEU A 233 10.96 1.85 31.23
N GLU A 234 11.10 0.68 31.84
CA GLU A 234 11.87 0.43 33.06
C GLU A 234 13.37 0.17 32.73
#